data_1278eed4b85d6ff36d4eabcd7b61333a
#
_entry.id   1278eed4b85d6ff36d4eabcd7b61333a
#
_cell.length_a   1.000
_cell.length_b   1.000
_cell.length_c   1.000
_cell.angle_alpha   90.00
_cell.angle_beta   90.00
_cell.angle_gamma   90.00
#
_symmetry.space_group_name_H-M   'P 1'
#
loop_
_entity.id
_entity.type
_entity.pdbx_description
1 polymer ?
#
loop_
_entity_poly.entity_id
_entity_poly.type
_entity_poly.pdbx_seq_one_letter_code
_entity_poly.pdbx_strand_id
1 'polypeptide(L)'
;MKGRKKKMSKADEMFKELGYKLTDEKICPHSYRYIKEIDKFRKKEIILEKANKLITICYYKIDVDGCMDLINTIEYHLSMQELQAINEKVKELQWI
;
A
#
# COMPACT_ATOMS: atom_id res chain seq x y z
N MET A 1 -18.83 25.16 3.31
CA MET A 1 -18.40 24.58 3.51
C MET A 1 -17.55 24.36 3.33
N LYS A 2 -17.21 24.49 3.42
CA LYS A 2 -16.46 24.22 3.31
C LYS A 2 -15.84 23.29 3.24
N GLY A 3 -15.15 23.53 3.15
CA GLY A 3 -14.23 22.59 2.56
C GLY A 3 -14.50 21.22 3.09
N ARG A 4 -15.09 20.50 2.36
CA ARG A 4 -15.46 19.18 2.77
C ARG A 4 -14.28 18.25 2.62
N LYS A 5 -13.80 17.72 3.74
CA LYS A 5 -12.79 16.68 3.67
C LYS A 5 -13.42 15.43 3.08
N LYS A 6 -12.75 14.87 2.10
CA LYS A 6 -13.14 13.59 1.55
C LYS A 6 -13.03 12.53 2.62
N LYS A 7 -14.11 11.84 2.88
CA LYS A 7 -14.11 10.81 3.90
C LYS A 7 -13.26 9.62 3.44
N MET A 8 -12.37 9.18 4.30
CA MET A 8 -11.51 8.04 4.01
C MET A 8 -12.34 6.77 3.99
N SER A 9 -12.09 5.87 3.04
CA SER A 9 -12.79 4.60 2.98
C SER A 9 -12.38 3.71 4.16
N LYS A 10 -13.21 2.72 4.44
CA LYS A 10 -12.92 1.76 5.51
C LYS A 10 -11.58 1.06 5.29
N ALA A 11 -11.34 0.62 4.05
CA ALA A 11 -10.08 -0.05 3.72
C ALA A 11 -8.90 0.88 3.93
N ASP A 12 -9.02 2.14 3.50
CA ASP A 12 -7.94 3.10 3.65
C ASP A 12 -7.66 3.40 5.12
N GLU A 13 -8.71 3.44 5.95
CA GLU A 13 -8.54 3.59 7.39
C GLU A 13 -7.79 2.41 7.99
N MET A 14 -8.12 1.20 7.55
CA MET A 14 -7.45 -0.01 8.02
C MET A 14 -5.97 0.03 7.66
N PHE A 15 -5.64 0.41 6.42
CA PHE A 15 -4.24 0.55 6.02
C PHE A 15 -3.52 1.62 6.84
N LYS A 16 -4.20 2.74 7.09
CA LYS A 16 -3.62 3.82 7.89
C LYS A 16 -3.28 3.35 9.30
N GLU A 17 -4.16 2.59 9.92
CA GLU A 17 -3.93 2.05 11.25
C GLU A 17 -2.71 1.13 11.29
N LEU A 18 -2.42 0.48 10.18
CA LEU A 18 -1.25 -0.41 10.06
C LEU A 18 0.04 0.34 9.72
N GLY A 19 -0.05 1.66 9.53
CA GLY A 19 1.11 2.49 9.25
C GLY A 19 1.35 2.76 7.77
N TYR A 20 0.41 2.40 6.91
CA TYR A 20 0.53 2.63 5.48
C TYR A 20 -0.02 3.99 5.07
N LYS A 21 0.59 4.57 4.04
CA LYS A 21 0.10 5.78 3.38
C LYS A 21 -0.26 5.46 1.95
N LEU A 22 -1.41 5.93 1.52
CA LEU A 22 -1.82 5.78 0.13
C LEU A 22 -1.14 6.85 -0.72
N THR A 23 -0.51 6.44 -1.80
CA THR A 23 0.11 7.34 -2.75
C THR A 23 -0.96 8.07 -3.55
N ASP A 24 -0.73 9.36 -3.82
CA ASP A 24 -1.67 10.19 -4.58
C ASP A 24 -1.93 9.58 -5.96
N GLU A 25 -3.19 9.50 -6.36
CA GLU A 25 -3.59 8.99 -7.67
C GLU A 25 -2.97 9.77 -8.82
N LYS A 26 -2.65 11.04 -8.62
CA LYS A 26 -1.99 11.84 -9.64
C LYS A 26 -0.60 11.31 -9.97
N ILE A 27 0.04 10.70 -8.97
CA ILE A 27 1.38 10.11 -9.14
C ILE A 27 1.27 8.71 -9.71
N CYS A 28 0.29 7.94 -9.23
CA CYS A 28 0.10 6.55 -9.65
C CYS A 28 -1.35 6.31 -10.09
N PRO A 29 -1.71 6.77 -11.31
CA PRO A 29 -3.11 6.65 -11.74
C PRO A 29 -3.56 5.24 -12.09
N HIS A 30 -2.62 4.31 -12.28
CA HIS A 30 -2.94 2.94 -12.71
C HIS A 30 -2.97 1.94 -11.56
N SER A 31 -2.71 2.39 -10.34
CA SER A 31 -2.66 1.48 -9.21
C SER A 31 -2.95 2.23 -7.91
N TYR A 32 -3.36 1.45 -6.92
CA TYR A 32 -3.42 1.94 -5.52
C TYR A 32 -2.17 1.45 -4.84
N ARG A 33 -1.35 2.35 -4.34
CA ARG A 33 -0.07 2.00 -3.72
C ARG A 33 -0.05 2.45 -2.27
N TYR A 34 0.04 1.49 -1.38
CA TYR A 34 0.14 1.75 0.06
C TYR A 34 1.56 1.49 0.50
N ILE A 35 2.20 2.50 1.09
CA ILE A 35 3.60 2.44 1.46
C ILE A 35 3.73 2.58 2.97
N LYS A 36 4.49 1.68 3.57
CA LYS A 36 4.78 1.70 5.00
C LYS A 36 6.29 1.76 5.21
N GLU A 37 6.73 2.69 6.04
CA GLU A 37 8.13 2.72 6.48
C GLU A 37 8.26 1.78 7.65
N ILE A 38 9.04 0.70 7.46
CA ILE A 38 9.30 -0.25 8.53
C ILE A 38 10.30 0.34 9.50
N ASP A 39 11.38 0.91 8.95
CA ASP A 39 12.37 1.66 9.71
C ASP A 39 13.09 2.63 8.76
N LYS A 40 14.18 3.18 9.22
CA LYS A 40 14.94 4.18 8.49
C LYS A 40 15.45 3.69 7.13
N PHE A 41 15.67 2.38 7.00
CA PHE A 41 16.29 1.80 5.82
C PHE A 41 15.40 0.85 5.04
N ARG A 42 14.19 0.57 5.52
CA ARG A 42 13.33 -0.42 4.88
C ARG A 42 11.90 0.09 4.72
N LYS A 43 11.32 -0.22 3.58
CA LYS A 43 9.94 0.10 3.27
C LYS A 43 9.23 -1.12 2.73
N LYS A 44 7.94 -1.20 2.99
CA LYS A 44 7.07 -2.22 2.44
C LYS A 44 5.97 -1.54 1.64
N GLU A 45 5.65 -2.10 0.47
CA GLU A 45 4.65 -1.53 -0.39
C GLU A 45 3.64 -2.60 -0.81
N ILE A 46 2.37 -2.24 -0.75
CA ILE A 46 1.28 -3.09 -1.25
C ILE A 46 0.66 -2.35 -2.41
N ILE A 47 0.68 -2.98 -3.58
CA ILE A 47 0.23 -2.37 -4.83
C ILE A 47 -0.96 -3.14 -5.36
N LEU A 48 -2.08 -2.44 -5.59
CA LEU A 48 -3.25 -3.03 -6.23
C LEU A 48 -3.35 -2.45 -7.65
N GLU A 49 -3.00 -3.24 -8.63
CA GLU A 49 -2.98 -2.81 -10.03
C GLU A 49 -4.37 -2.87 -10.61
N LYS A 50 -4.85 -1.74 -11.14
CA LYS A 50 -6.24 -1.60 -11.61
C LYS A 50 -6.55 -2.43 -12.85
N ALA A 51 -5.65 -2.41 -13.82
CA ALA A 51 -5.93 -3.04 -15.12
C ALA A 51 -6.08 -4.55 -15.03
N ASN A 52 -5.20 -5.19 -14.30
CA ASN A 52 -5.16 -6.65 -14.23
C ASN A 52 -5.68 -7.20 -12.92
N LYS A 53 -6.08 -6.32 -11.99
CA LYS A 53 -6.56 -6.70 -10.67
C LYS A 53 -5.55 -7.58 -9.91
N LEU A 54 -4.29 -7.18 -10.00
CA LEU A 54 -3.19 -7.90 -9.36
C LEU A 54 -2.77 -7.20 -8.09
N ILE A 55 -2.34 -7.99 -7.12
CA ILE A 55 -1.83 -7.48 -5.86
C ILE A 55 -0.35 -7.87 -5.76
N THR A 56 0.49 -6.86 -5.61
CA THR A 56 1.94 -7.05 -5.53
C THR A 56 2.43 -6.51 -4.20
N ILE A 57 3.31 -7.27 -3.55
CA ILE A 57 3.91 -6.87 -2.29
C ILE A 57 5.40 -6.75 -2.51
N CYS A 58 5.94 -5.58 -2.18
CA CYS A 58 7.36 -5.29 -2.39
C CYS A 58 8.02 -4.87 -1.10
N TYR A 59 9.26 -5.29 -0.91
CA TYR A 59 10.12 -4.81 0.14
C TYR A 59 11.27 -4.05 -0.49
N TYR A 60 11.56 -2.89 0.06
CA TYR A 60 12.68 -2.07 -0.41
C TYR A 60 13.65 -1.85 0.74
N LYS A 61 14.93 -1.95 0.42
CA LYS A 61 16.01 -1.57 1.31
C LYS A 61 16.64 -0.30 0.75
N ILE A 62 16.82 0.68 1.62
CA ILE A 62 17.51 1.91 1.26
C ILE A 62 18.94 1.77 1.77
N ASP A 63 19.93 1.82 0.87
CA ASP A 63 21.32 1.71 1.28
C ASP A 63 21.86 3.05 1.77
N VAL A 64 23.12 3.07 2.16
CA VAL A 64 23.75 4.26 2.74
C VAL A 64 23.83 5.43 1.77
N ASP A 65 23.74 5.17 0.49
CA ASP A 65 23.76 6.21 -0.55
C ASP A 65 22.36 6.74 -0.87
N GLY A 66 21.34 6.22 -0.20
CA GLY A 66 19.97 6.64 -0.43
C GLY A 66 19.30 5.95 -1.60
N CYS A 67 19.96 4.99 -2.20
CA CYS A 67 19.37 4.22 -3.30
C CYS A 67 18.41 3.17 -2.76
N MET A 68 17.26 3.03 -3.42
CA MET A 68 16.28 2.03 -3.04
C MET A 68 16.47 0.76 -3.85
N ASP A 69 16.77 -0.32 -3.18
CA ASP A 69 16.88 -1.63 -3.81
C ASP A 69 15.73 -2.51 -3.39
N LEU A 70 15.14 -3.17 -4.38
CA LEU A 70 14.11 -4.16 -4.11
C LEU A 70 14.78 -5.37 -3.45
N ILE A 71 14.30 -5.71 -2.26
CA ILE A 71 14.81 -6.88 -1.57
C ILE A 71 14.14 -8.11 -2.16
N ASN A 72 14.93 -8.90 -2.86
CA ASN A 72 14.44 -10.14 -3.44
C ASN A 72 14.58 -11.23 -2.40
N THR A 73 13.68 -11.25 -1.43
CA THR A 73 13.67 -12.28 -0.41
C THR A 73 12.43 -13.15 -0.57
N ILE A 74 12.55 -14.36 -0.12
CA ILE A 74 11.42 -15.29 -0.11
C ILE A 74 10.51 -15.08 1.10
N GLU A 75 10.85 -14.13 1.94
CA GLU A 75 10.10 -13.89 3.17
C GLU A 75 9.24 -12.64 3.08
N TYR A 76 8.27 -12.66 2.19
CA TYR A 76 7.24 -11.64 2.16
C TYR A 76 6.14 -12.09 3.11
N HIS A 77 5.96 -11.33 4.18
CA HIS A 77 4.93 -11.65 5.15
C HIS A 77 3.76 -10.70 5.03
N LEU A 78 2.58 -11.26 4.99
CA LEU A 78 1.34 -10.51 5.17
C LEU A 78 0.77 -10.89 6.52
N SER A 79 0.54 -9.90 7.36
CA SER A 79 -0.19 -10.15 8.60
C SER A 79 -1.67 -10.37 8.28
N MET A 80 -2.40 -10.94 9.22
CA MET A 80 -3.84 -11.09 9.05
C MET A 80 -4.52 -9.73 8.90
N GLN A 81 -4.03 -8.74 9.62
CA GLN A 81 -4.57 -7.40 9.52
C GLN A 81 -4.35 -6.78 8.14
N GLU A 82 -3.16 -7.01 7.57
CA GLU A 82 -2.87 -6.55 6.20
C GLU A 82 -3.77 -7.25 5.20
N LEU A 83 -3.96 -8.55 5.34
CA LEU A 83 -4.84 -9.31 4.46
C LEU A 83 -6.28 -8.81 4.56
N GLN A 84 -6.75 -8.51 5.77
CA GLN A 84 -8.09 -7.97 5.96
C GLN A 84 -8.25 -6.61 5.28
N ALA A 85 -7.24 -5.75 5.37
CA ALA A 85 -7.28 -4.46 4.71
C ALA A 85 -7.32 -4.61 3.18
N ILE A 86 -6.53 -5.53 2.64
CA ILE A 86 -6.53 -5.82 1.22
C ILE A 86 -7.91 -6.35 0.78
N ASN A 87 -8.47 -7.28 1.54
CA ASN A 87 -9.80 -7.82 1.22
C ASN A 87 -10.87 -6.74 1.23
N GLU A 88 -10.81 -5.84 2.19
CA GLU A 88 -11.78 -4.75 2.27
C GLU A 88 -11.65 -3.83 1.05
N LYS A 89 -10.41 -3.53 0.64
CA LYS A 89 -10.18 -2.70 -0.54
C LYS A 89 -10.68 -3.38 -1.80
N VAL A 90 -10.43 -4.66 -1.95
CA VAL A 90 -10.88 -5.45 -3.10
C VAL A 90 -12.40 -5.45 -3.20
N LYS A 91 -13.09 -5.53 -2.07
CA LYS A 91 -14.55 -5.41 -2.03
C LYS A 91 -15.03 -4.02 -2.46
N GLU A 92 -14.37 -2.98 -1.96
CA GLU A 92 -14.72 -1.61 -2.34
C GLU A 92 -14.58 -1.39 -3.84
N LEU A 93 -13.56 -2.00 -4.44
CA LEU A 93 -13.30 -1.89 -5.86
C LEU A 93 -14.16 -2.83 -6.70
N GLN A 94 -14.93 -3.67 -6.04
CA GLN A 94 -15.81 -4.65 -6.69
C GLN A 94 -15.02 -5.63 -7.58
N TRP A 95 -13.85 -6.01 -7.12
CA TRP A 95 -13.02 -7.00 -7.82
C TRP A 95 -13.47 -8.44 -7.52
N ILE A 96 -14.22 -8.60 -6.44
CA ILE A 96 -14.81 -9.90 -6.05
C ILE A 96 -16.27 -9.72 -5.69
#